data_04b8f40f433e7d4e2da177451d570c80
#
_entry.id   04b8f40f433e7d4e2da177451d570c80
#
_cell.length_a   1.000
_cell.length_b   1.000
_cell.length_c   1.000
_cell.angle_alpha   90.00
_cell.angle_beta   90.00
_cell.angle_gamma   90.00
#
_symmetry.space_group_name_H-M   'P 1'
#
loop_
_entity.id
_entity.type
_entity.pdbx_description
1 polymer ?
#
loop_
_entity_poly.entity_id
_entity_poly.type
_entity_poly.pdbx_seq_one_letter_code
_entity_poly.pdbx_strand_id
1 'polypeptide(L)'
;MTRNSLPAEENAPSAVLPAQPASVPFRLPIKQLLLVLGVVATAYAAALLIWGGSAGAVTASLARLWSFAGLQAAALCLLGYALRGMRWRLWMAHYGRHFGWLQGLRLYLAGYAFTPTPGNIGEATRGLMLAANPLGARHSLAIFGAERLADLLCLLLLCLPGVVWLAQHEGVKNSRTVMLALAALGLVLLVGLAVAVWFRAALSTRFAWLREAWHCLTVRPLVWFSLTLTAWAGQGVAAWLVCRELGVDITLVTVTGFYAVAMVAGALSALPAGLGGTEAVLAGLLAAHGAAPGTALSVTVLIRLLTLWLAVGIGVVTLLYSAAIRKEISLR
;
A
#
# COMPACT_ATOMS: atom_id res chain seq x y z
N MET A 1 4.35 -6.52 74.56
CA MET A 1 5.01 -5.64 73.57
C MET A 1 5.95 -6.52 72.76
N THR A 2 5.45 -7.04 71.63
CA THR A 2 6.23 -7.88 70.70
C THR A 2 6.18 -7.21 69.34
N ARG A 3 7.29 -6.62 68.92
CA ARG A 3 7.50 -6.01 67.61
C ARG A 3 7.61 -7.11 66.54
N ASN A 4 6.64 -7.21 65.65
CA ASN A 4 6.71 -8.01 64.46
C ASN A 4 7.56 -7.25 63.42
N SER A 5 8.75 -7.78 63.14
CA SER A 5 9.60 -7.36 62.05
C SER A 5 9.10 -8.02 60.74
N LEU A 6 8.69 -7.22 59.77
CA LEU A 6 8.41 -7.64 58.39
C LEU A 6 9.71 -8.09 57.71
N PRO A 7 9.71 -9.18 56.94
CA PRO A 7 10.87 -9.56 56.15
C PRO A 7 11.11 -8.59 55.00
N ALA A 8 12.37 -8.25 54.78
CA ALA A 8 12.84 -7.42 53.67
C ALA A 8 12.45 -8.06 52.32
N GLU A 9 11.86 -7.29 51.45
CA GLU A 9 11.67 -7.64 50.03
C GLU A 9 13.03 -7.89 49.39
N GLU A 10 13.27 -9.14 49.06
CA GLU A 10 14.44 -9.63 48.35
C GLU A 10 14.37 -9.06 46.92
N ASN A 11 15.27 -8.14 46.59
CA ASN A 11 15.44 -7.55 45.26
C ASN A 11 15.64 -8.67 44.23
N ALA A 12 14.58 -9.02 43.48
CA ALA A 12 14.70 -9.87 42.32
C ALA A 12 15.64 -9.18 41.30
N PRO A 13 16.67 -9.86 40.77
CA PRO A 13 17.59 -9.29 39.82
C PRO A 13 16.81 -8.91 38.56
N SER A 14 16.86 -7.64 38.19
CA SER A 14 16.36 -7.13 36.94
C SER A 14 16.90 -7.99 35.80
N ALA A 15 16.03 -8.73 35.12
CA ALA A 15 16.40 -9.53 33.96
C ALA A 15 17.01 -8.58 32.90
N VAL A 16 18.34 -8.57 32.84
CA VAL A 16 19.08 -7.88 31.78
C VAL A 16 18.71 -8.57 30.48
N LEU A 17 17.84 -7.91 29.70
CA LEU A 17 17.52 -8.34 28.33
C LEU A 17 18.86 -8.47 27.58
N PRO A 18 19.12 -9.59 26.88
CA PRO A 18 20.36 -9.78 26.15
C PRO A 18 20.55 -8.64 25.17
N ALA A 19 21.71 -8.01 25.20
CA ALA A 19 22.09 -6.93 24.29
C ALA A 19 21.86 -7.41 22.85
N GLN A 20 20.98 -6.73 22.12
CA GLN A 20 20.75 -7.03 20.72
C GLN A 20 22.07 -6.80 19.97
N PRO A 21 22.47 -7.73 19.07
CA PRO A 21 23.70 -7.58 18.31
C PRO A 21 23.68 -6.24 17.57
N ALA A 22 24.79 -5.52 17.61
CA ALA A 22 24.96 -4.22 17.00
C ALA A 22 24.46 -4.27 15.55
N SER A 23 23.40 -3.52 15.26
CA SER A 23 22.80 -3.48 13.94
C SER A 23 23.81 -2.87 12.97
N VAL A 24 24.22 -3.66 11.97
CA VAL A 24 25.00 -3.14 10.82
C VAL A 24 24.23 -1.96 10.25
N PRO A 25 24.84 -0.77 10.09
CA PRO A 25 24.14 0.39 9.57
C PRO A 25 23.64 0.09 8.14
N PHE A 26 22.33 0.04 7.98
CA PHE A 26 21.71 -0.19 6.67
C PHE A 26 22.03 1.00 5.75
N ARG A 27 22.95 0.79 4.81
CA ARG A 27 23.31 1.79 3.79
C ARG A 27 22.30 1.69 2.65
N LEU A 28 21.46 2.71 2.51
CA LEU A 28 20.52 2.82 1.39
C LEU A 28 21.30 3.03 0.08
N PRO A 29 21.13 2.17 -0.92
CA PRO A 29 21.73 2.37 -2.25
C PRO A 29 20.91 3.39 -3.06
N ILE A 30 20.91 4.67 -2.62
CA ILE A 30 20.08 5.75 -3.18
C ILE A 30 20.28 5.87 -4.70
N LYS A 31 21.54 5.78 -5.17
CA LYS A 31 21.84 5.87 -6.61
C LYS A 31 21.16 4.74 -7.41
N GLN A 32 21.21 3.49 -6.92
CA GLN A 32 20.55 2.36 -7.56
C GLN A 32 19.02 2.49 -7.51
N LEU A 33 18.48 2.96 -6.40
CA LEU A 33 17.06 3.23 -6.28
C LEU A 33 16.60 4.28 -7.30
N LEU A 34 17.29 5.41 -7.40
CA LEU A 34 16.95 6.46 -8.37
C LEU A 34 17.10 5.98 -9.82
N LEU A 35 18.08 5.13 -10.11
CA LEU A 35 18.23 4.50 -11.42
C LEU A 35 17.02 3.61 -11.74
N VAL A 36 16.64 2.71 -10.82
CA VAL A 36 15.47 1.83 -11.01
C VAL A 36 14.19 2.64 -11.17
N LEU A 37 13.98 3.67 -10.34
CA LEU A 37 12.83 4.57 -10.47
C LEU A 37 12.82 5.28 -11.82
N GLY A 38 13.97 5.77 -12.29
CA GLY A 38 14.10 6.41 -13.60
C GLY A 38 13.74 5.46 -14.74
N VAL A 39 14.26 4.22 -14.71
CA VAL A 39 13.94 3.19 -15.71
C VAL A 39 12.45 2.86 -15.71
N VAL A 40 11.85 2.62 -14.53
CA VAL A 40 10.42 2.30 -14.41
C VAL A 40 9.54 3.47 -14.86
N ALA A 41 9.88 4.69 -14.48
CA ALA A 41 9.14 5.90 -14.90
C ALA A 41 9.23 6.12 -16.42
N THR A 42 10.42 5.93 -17.01
CA THR A 42 10.62 6.05 -18.45
C THR A 42 9.86 4.99 -19.23
N ALA A 43 9.91 3.72 -18.76
CA ALA A 43 9.16 2.63 -19.37
C ALA A 43 7.63 2.88 -19.30
N TYR A 44 7.16 3.40 -18.17
CA TYR A 44 5.75 3.76 -18.00
C TYR A 44 5.35 4.91 -18.91
N ALA A 45 6.15 5.98 -19.01
CA ALA A 45 5.91 7.09 -19.91
C ALA A 45 5.92 6.65 -21.39
N ALA A 46 6.86 5.79 -21.78
CA ALA A 46 6.91 5.22 -23.13
C ALA A 46 5.65 4.39 -23.45
N ALA A 47 5.22 3.54 -22.52
CA ALA A 47 3.98 2.76 -22.68
C ALA A 47 2.74 3.67 -22.84
N LEU A 48 2.67 4.77 -22.08
CA LEU A 48 1.59 5.76 -22.22
C LEU A 48 1.59 6.44 -23.60
N LEU A 49 2.76 6.78 -24.12
CA LEU A 49 2.87 7.40 -25.47
C LEU A 49 2.48 6.42 -26.58
N ILE A 50 2.84 5.14 -26.42
CA ILE A 50 2.48 4.09 -27.40
C ILE A 50 0.97 3.82 -27.40
N TRP A 51 0.33 3.78 -26.23
CA TRP A 51 -1.08 3.43 -26.10
C TRP A 51 -2.01 4.66 -26.09
N GLY A 52 -1.52 5.83 -25.68
CA GLY A 52 -2.27 7.07 -25.54
C GLY A 52 -2.53 7.83 -26.85
N GLY A 53 -1.99 7.38 -27.97
CA GLY A 53 -2.23 7.87 -29.33
C GLY A 53 -1.49 9.17 -29.67
N SER A 54 -1.65 10.26 -28.95
CA SER A 54 -0.94 11.52 -29.22
C SER A 54 -0.46 12.18 -27.91
N ALA A 55 0.72 12.80 -27.98
CA ALA A 55 1.28 13.56 -26.86
C ALA A 55 0.33 14.69 -26.41
N GLY A 56 -0.42 15.28 -27.33
CA GLY A 56 -1.41 16.32 -27.03
C GLY A 56 -2.58 15.83 -26.18
N ALA A 57 -3.08 14.61 -26.41
CA ALA A 57 -4.15 14.03 -25.59
C ALA A 57 -3.67 13.73 -24.15
N VAL A 58 -2.43 13.26 -24.02
CA VAL A 58 -1.82 13.01 -22.69
C VAL A 58 -1.62 14.32 -21.92
N THR A 59 -1.08 15.36 -22.55
CA THR A 59 -0.87 16.66 -21.89
C THR A 59 -2.18 17.34 -21.51
N ALA A 60 -3.21 17.28 -22.35
CA ALA A 60 -4.54 17.79 -22.02
C ALA A 60 -5.15 17.05 -20.82
N SER A 61 -4.98 15.73 -20.74
CA SER A 61 -5.43 14.94 -19.60
C SER A 61 -4.67 15.32 -18.33
N LEU A 62 -3.35 15.53 -18.40
CA LEU A 62 -2.53 15.95 -17.26
C LEU A 62 -2.94 17.32 -16.71
N ALA A 63 -3.37 18.25 -17.57
CA ALA A 63 -3.87 19.56 -17.14
C ALA A 63 -5.10 19.44 -16.22
N ARG A 64 -5.90 18.36 -16.37
CA ARG A 64 -7.07 18.09 -15.51
C ARG A 64 -6.70 17.77 -14.07
N LEU A 65 -5.46 17.38 -13.77
CA LEU A 65 -5.00 17.22 -12.38
C LEU A 65 -5.03 18.53 -11.57
N TRP A 66 -4.93 19.67 -12.26
CA TRP A 66 -4.99 21.00 -11.65
C TRP A 66 -6.41 21.56 -11.55
N SER A 67 -7.40 20.84 -12.04
CA SER A 67 -8.81 21.18 -11.80
C SER A 67 -9.17 21.04 -10.33
N PHE A 68 -10.30 21.62 -9.92
CA PHE A 68 -10.79 21.49 -8.56
C PHE A 68 -11.01 20.01 -8.16
N ALA A 69 -11.57 19.21 -9.08
CA ALA A 69 -11.75 17.77 -8.86
C ALA A 69 -10.42 17.03 -8.75
N GLY A 70 -9.43 17.37 -9.59
CA GLY A 70 -8.08 16.78 -9.51
C GLY A 70 -7.38 17.09 -8.19
N LEU A 71 -7.47 18.32 -7.71
CA LEU A 71 -6.91 18.72 -6.41
C LEU A 71 -7.62 18.02 -5.24
N GLN A 72 -8.94 17.87 -5.29
CA GLN A 72 -9.68 17.09 -4.29
C GLN A 72 -9.26 15.61 -4.30
N ALA A 73 -9.10 15.02 -5.49
CA ALA A 73 -8.63 13.65 -5.64
C ALA A 73 -7.22 13.48 -5.06
N ALA A 74 -6.31 14.43 -5.31
CA ALA A 74 -4.97 14.45 -4.71
C ALA A 74 -5.03 14.55 -3.18
N ALA A 75 -5.86 15.43 -2.63
CA ALA A 75 -6.04 15.58 -1.18
C ALA A 75 -6.54 14.29 -0.52
N LEU A 76 -7.49 13.58 -1.16
CA LEU A 76 -7.97 12.27 -0.69
C LEU A 76 -6.86 11.20 -0.70
N CYS A 77 -6.01 11.19 -1.73
CA CYS A 77 -4.87 10.29 -1.78
C CYS A 77 -3.86 10.60 -0.65
N LEU A 78 -3.54 11.88 -0.41
CA LEU A 78 -2.66 12.31 0.67
C LEU A 78 -3.22 11.94 2.05
N LEU A 79 -4.52 12.14 2.26
CA LEU A 79 -5.20 11.68 3.47
C LEU A 79 -5.07 10.16 3.62
N GLY A 80 -5.25 9.40 2.54
CA GLY A 80 -5.08 7.95 2.55
C GLY A 80 -3.67 7.52 2.96
N TYR A 81 -2.63 8.25 2.53
CA TYR A 81 -1.25 7.99 2.97
C TYR A 81 -1.06 8.29 4.46
N ALA A 82 -1.67 9.37 4.97
CA ALA A 82 -1.63 9.72 6.38
C ALA A 82 -2.32 8.65 7.25
N LEU A 83 -3.50 8.17 6.84
CA LEU A 83 -4.25 7.11 7.54
C LEU A 83 -3.46 5.79 7.60
N ARG A 84 -2.83 5.39 6.49
CA ARG A 84 -1.95 4.21 6.48
C ARG A 84 -0.70 4.41 7.34
N GLY A 85 -0.15 5.62 7.38
CA GLY A 85 0.94 5.98 8.29
C GLY A 85 0.54 5.87 9.76
N MET A 86 -0.71 6.24 10.12
CA MET A 86 -1.27 6.04 11.46
C MET A 86 -1.36 4.54 11.81
N ARG A 87 -1.85 3.73 10.89
CA ARG A 87 -1.89 2.27 11.04
C ARG A 87 -0.49 1.69 11.28
N TRP A 88 0.50 2.08 10.49
CA TRP A 88 1.87 1.65 10.64
C TRP A 88 2.44 2.05 12.01
N ARG A 89 2.20 3.28 12.48
CA ARG A 89 2.60 3.71 13.82
C ARG A 89 1.98 2.88 14.94
N LEU A 90 0.72 2.46 14.78
CA LEU A 90 0.05 1.58 15.74
C LEU A 90 0.83 0.28 15.95
N TRP A 91 1.27 -0.36 14.85
CA TRP A 91 2.03 -1.60 14.93
C TRP A 91 3.48 -1.38 15.36
N MET A 92 4.09 -0.26 15.00
CA MET A 92 5.42 0.11 15.51
C MET A 92 5.39 0.30 17.03
N ALA A 93 4.35 0.94 17.57
CA ALA A 93 4.15 1.11 19.00
C ALA A 93 3.97 -0.24 19.74
N HIS A 94 3.34 -1.22 19.10
CA HIS A 94 3.22 -2.59 19.63
C HIS A 94 4.59 -3.24 19.84
N TYR A 95 5.59 -2.93 19.01
CA TYR A 95 6.98 -3.37 19.19
C TYR A 95 7.83 -2.37 19.98
N GLY A 96 7.22 -1.52 20.80
CA GLY A 96 7.93 -0.56 21.66
C GLY A 96 8.62 0.58 20.92
N ARG A 97 8.25 0.85 19.67
CA ARG A 97 8.80 1.95 18.86
C ARG A 97 7.84 3.12 18.86
N HIS A 98 8.05 4.05 19.80
CA HIS A 98 7.23 5.25 19.95
C HIS A 98 7.93 6.45 19.32
N PHE A 99 7.24 7.22 18.50
CA PHE A 99 7.71 8.44 17.87
C PHE A 99 6.58 9.43 17.59
N GLY A 100 6.92 10.70 17.46
CA GLY A 100 5.98 11.77 17.18
C GLY A 100 5.25 11.55 15.85
N TRP A 101 4.09 12.20 15.70
CA TRP A 101 3.26 12.08 14.50
C TRP A 101 4.02 12.41 13.21
N LEU A 102 4.66 13.58 13.16
CA LEU A 102 5.40 14.04 11.98
C LEU A 102 6.60 13.15 11.65
N GLN A 103 7.32 12.69 12.68
CA GLN A 103 8.44 11.77 12.48
C GLN A 103 7.95 10.43 11.91
N GLY A 104 6.87 9.89 12.47
CA GLY A 104 6.29 8.63 11.98
C GLY A 104 5.75 8.75 10.56
N LEU A 105 5.05 9.83 10.25
CA LEU A 105 4.55 10.10 8.90
C LEU A 105 5.70 10.23 7.91
N ARG A 106 6.74 10.98 8.24
CA ARG A 106 7.94 11.13 7.40
C ARG A 106 8.60 9.78 7.10
N LEU A 107 8.80 8.94 8.11
CA LEU A 107 9.39 7.60 7.94
C LEU A 107 8.50 6.70 7.09
N TYR A 108 7.19 6.78 7.31
CA TYR A 108 6.23 6.03 6.53
C TYR A 108 6.25 6.43 5.05
N LEU A 109 6.18 7.73 4.78
CA LEU A 109 6.20 8.28 3.43
C LEU A 109 7.53 7.97 2.70
N ALA A 110 8.67 8.07 3.39
CA ALA A 110 9.97 7.71 2.81
C ALA A 110 10.00 6.27 2.27
N GLY A 111 9.24 5.35 2.88
CA GLY A 111 9.08 3.98 2.40
C GLY A 111 8.45 3.86 1.02
N TYR A 112 7.62 4.83 0.60
CA TYR A 112 7.00 4.82 -0.72
C TYR A 112 8.00 4.98 -1.87
N ALA A 113 9.21 5.48 -1.62
CA ALA A 113 10.29 5.47 -2.61
C ALA A 113 10.62 4.04 -3.10
N PHE A 114 10.32 3.02 -2.30
CA PHE A 114 10.59 1.61 -2.61
C PHE A 114 9.37 0.85 -3.14
N THR A 115 8.23 1.51 -3.34
CA THR A 115 7.01 0.89 -3.90
C THR A 115 7.25 0.22 -5.26
N PRO A 116 8.07 0.75 -6.20
CA PRO A 116 8.34 0.09 -7.47
C PRO A 116 9.26 -1.14 -7.39
N THR A 117 9.43 -1.74 -6.23
CA THR A 117 10.10 -3.04 -6.08
C THR A 117 9.11 -4.19 -6.29
N PRO A 118 9.55 -5.38 -6.77
CA PRO A 118 8.67 -6.52 -6.90
C PRO A 118 7.92 -6.83 -5.60
N GLY A 119 6.58 -6.94 -5.65
CA GLY A 119 5.75 -7.14 -4.47
C GLY A 119 5.82 -6.02 -3.43
N ASN A 120 6.36 -4.85 -3.77
CA ASN A 120 6.58 -3.70 -2.87
C ASN A 120 7.43 -4.04 -1.63
N ILE A 121 8.23 -5.12 -1.69
CA ILE A 121 8.97 -5.64 -0.52
C ILE A 121 9.97 -4.61 0.04
N GLY A 122 10.43 -3.68 -0.79
CA GLY A 122 11.29 -2.58 -0.34
C GLY A 122 10.64 -1.70 0.74
N GLU A 123 9.32 -1.66 0.83
CA GLU A 123 8.61 -0.93 1.89
C GLU A 123 8.84 -1.55 3.28
N ALA A 124 9.18 -2.84 3.36
CA ALA A 124 9.53 -3.49 4.62
C ALA A 124 10.77 -2.86 5.29
N THR A 125 11.62 -2.16 4.53
CA THR A 125 12.81 -1.48 5.07
C THR A 125 12.49 -0.29 5.98
N ARG A 126 11.24 0.19 6.03
CA ARG A 126 10.83 1.34 6.86
C ARG A 126 11.26 1.20 8.33
N GLY A 127 11.09 0.01 8.91
CA GLY A 127 11.50 -0.26 10.30
C GLY A 127 13.02 -0.25 10.50
N LEU A 128 13.78 -0.62 9.47
CA LEU A 128 15.25 -0.64 9.48
C LEU A 128 15.85 0.77 9.37
N MET A 129 15.09 1.74 8.84
CA MET A 129 15.54 3.12 8.67
C MET A 129 15.57 3.93 9.97
N LEU A 130 15.05 3.40 11.09
CA LEU A 130 15.11 4.06 12.39
C LEU A 130 16.56 4.18 12.85
N ALA A 131 17.05 5.42 13.06
CA ALA A 131 18.45 5.67 13.38
C ALA A 131 18.84 5.21 14.79
N ALA A 132 18.00 5.54 15.78
CA ALA A 132 18.33 5.33 17.18
C ALA A 132 17.97 3.92 17.70
N ASN A 133 16.95 3.29 17.13
CA ASN A 133 16.47 1.98 17.58
C ASN A 133 15.78 1.23 16.41
N PRO A 134 16.54 0.70 15.44
CA PRO A 134 15.99 0.02 14.29
C PRO A 134 15.17 -1.20 14.73
N LEU A 135 14.07 -1.43 14.03
CA LEU A 135 13.29 -2.64 14.21
C LEU A 135 14.02 -3.80 13.52
N GLY A 136 14.14 -4.95 14.19
CA GLY A 136 14.74 -6.13 13.58
C GLY A 136 14.03 -6.54 12.27
N ALA A 137 14.76 -7.12 11.34
CA ALA A 137 14.25 -7.50 10.02
C ALA A 137 12.98 -8.37 10.10
N ARG A 138 12.92 -9.31 11.04
CA ARG A 138 11.75 -10.16 11.29
C ARG A 138 10.49 -9.35 11.61
N HIS A 139 10.57 -8.40 12.54
CA HIS A 139 9.42 -7.58 12.93
C HIS A 139 9.05 -6.56 11.84
N SER A 140 10.05 -6.04 11.13
CA SER A 140 9.83 -5.15 9.99
C SER A 140 9.07 -5.86 8.87
N LEU A 141 9.44 -7.11 8.56
CA LEU A 141 8.76 -7.96 7.60
C LEU A 141 7.35 -8.37 8.10
N ALA A 142 7.19 -8.59 9.41
CA ALA A 142 5.90 -8.90 10.01
C ALA A 142 4.91 -7.74 9.87
N ILE A 143 5.33 -6.50 10.16
CA ILE A 143 4.50 -5.31 9.95
C ILE A 143 4.14 -5.17 8.48
N PHE A 144 5.10 -5.33 7.56
CA PHE A 144 4.84 -5.28 6.12
C PHE A 144 3.81 -6.33 5.69
N GLY A 145 3.94 -7.58 6.16
CA GLY A 145 2.96 -8.64 5.90
C GLY A 145 1.56 -8.29 6.43
N ALA A 146 1.48 -7.75 7.65
CA ALA A 146 0.23 -7.28 8.23
C ALA A 146 -0.40 -6.13 7.41
N GLU A 147 0.42 -5.20 6.88
CA GLU A 147 -0.04 -4.14 5.96
C GLU A 147 -0.68 -4.74 4.71
N ARG A 148 -0.01 -5.70 4.07
CA ARG A 148 -0.53 -6.34 2.84
C ARG A 148 -1.82 -7.12 3.09
N LEU A 149 -1.91 -7.84 4.20
CA LEU A 149 -3.13 -8.55 4.59
C LEU A 149 -4.28 -7.60 4.90
N ALA A 150 -4.03 -6.54 5.64
CA ALA A 150 -5.05 -5.53 5.94
C ALA A 150 -5.54 -4.82 4.67
N ASP A 151 -4.63 -4.45 3.76
CA ASP A 151 -4.97 -3.85 2.48
C ASP A 151 -5.80 -4.80 1.62
N LEU A 152 -5.42 -6.08 1.54
CA LEU A 152 -6.15 -7.11 0.79
C LEU A 152 -7.56 -7.30 1.34
N LEU A 153 -7.73 -7.44 2.66
CA LEU A 153 -9.04 -7.61 3.29
C LEU A 153 -9.99 -6.45 2.96
N CYS A 154 -9.50 -5.20 3.06
CA CYS A 154 -10.30 -4.03 2.74
C CYS A 154 -10.61 -3.93 1.24
N LEU A 155 -9.63 -4.23 0.37
CA LEU A 155 -9.86 -4.24 -1.08
C LEU A 155 -10.87 -5.29 -1.49
N LEU A 156 -10.84 -6.49 -0.91
CA LEU A 156 -11.82 -7.53 -1.19
C LEU A 156 -13.25 -7.11 -0.84
N LEU A 157 -13.42 -6.42 0.28
CA LEU A 157 -14.71 -5.83 0.64
C LEU A 157 -15.15 -4.79 -0.40
N LEU A 158 -14.23 -3.91 -0.81
CA LEU A 158 -14.52 -2.87 -1.81
C LEU A 158 -14.67 -3.41 -3.24
N CYS A 159 -14.20 -4.63 -3.54
CA CYS A 159 -14.43 -5.30 -4.83
C CYS A 159 -15.89 -5.70 -5.05
N LEU A 160 -16.67 -5.92 -3.98
CA LEU A 160 -18.02 -6.46 -4.08
C LEU A 160 -18.91 -5.76 -5.10
N PRO A 161 -19.02 -4.42 -5.15
CA PRO A 161 -19.84 -3.74 -6.14
C PRO A 161 -19.37 -3.98 -7.58
N GLY A 162 -18.05 -4.01 -7.79
CA GLY A 162 -17.47 -4.29 -9.12
C GLY A 162 -17.74 -5.71 -9.59
N VAL A 163 -17.65 -6.69 -8.68
CA VAL A 163 -17.97 -8.09 -8.96
C VAL A 163 -19.45 -8.27 -9.25
N VAL A 164 -20.34 -7.62 -8.47
CA VAL A 164 -21.79 -7.64 -8.71
C VAL A 164 -22.11 -7.05 -10.09
N TRP A 165 -21.51 -5.91 -10.42
CA TRP A 165 -21.68 -5.28 -11.73
C TRP A 165 -21.24 -6.24 -12.86
N LEU A 166 -20.05 -6.84 -12.74
CA LEU A 166 -19.55 -7.83 -13.71
C LEU A 166 -20.50 -9.02 -13.87
N ALA A 167 -21.04 -9.53 -12.78
CA ALA A 167 -21.97 -10.66 -12.80
C ALA A 167 -23.32 -10.32 -13.48
N GLN A 168 -23.73 -9.07 -13.48
CA GLN A 168 -24.98 -8.60 -14.07
C GLN A 168 -24.82 -8.17 -15.54
N HIS A 169 -23.62 -7.88 -15.99
CA HIS A 169 -23.38 -7.36 -17.33
C HIS A 169 -23.44 -8.48 -18.39
N GLU A 170 -24.38 -8.38 -19.33
CA GLU A 170 -24.68 -9.44 -20.31
C GLU A 170 -23.47 -9.83 -21.20
N GLY A 171 -22.68 -8.84 -21.62
CA GLY A 171 -21.46 -9.06 -22.39
C GLY A 171 -20.38 -9.83 -21.63
N VAL A 172 -20.48 -9.89 -20.31
CA VAL A 172 -19.55 -10.55 -19.39
C VAL A 172 -20.06 -11.94 -19.01
N LYS A 173 -21.39 -12.12 -18.87
CA LYS A 173 -22.01 -13.42 -18.53
C LYS A 173 -21.63 -14.54 -19.49
N ASN A 174 -21.45 -14.20 -20.78
CA ASN A 174 -21.09 -15.16 -21.84
C ASN A 174 -19.59 -15.24 -22.10
N SER A 175 -18.76 -14.45 -21.42
CA SER A 175 -17.31 -14.48 -21.56
C SER A 175 -16.69 -15.53 -20.64
N ARG A 176 -16.29 -16.67 -21.22
CA ARG A 176 -15.51 -17.70 -20.51
C ARG A 176 -14.31 -17.11 -19.77
N THR A 177 -13.65 -16.13 -20.34
CA THR A 177 -12.46 -15.47 -19.77
C THR A 177 -12.77 -14.74 -18.46
N VAL A 178 -13.91 -14.03 -18.39
CA VAL A 178 -14.32 -13.32 -17.18
C VAL A 178 -14.81 -14.29 -16.09
N MET A 179 -15.56 -15.31 -16.46
CA MET A 179 -15.95 -16.38 -15.53
C MET A 179 -14.71 -17.09 -14.95
N LEU A 180 -13.72 -17.38 -15.79
CA LEU A 180 -12.45 -17.96 -15.34
C LEU A 180 -11.66 -17.00 -14.46
N ALA A 181 -11.63 -15.70 -14.78
CA ALA A 181 -10.95 -14.70 -13.96
C ALA A 181 -11.60 -14.53 -12.57
N LEU A 182 -12.94 -14.52 -12.50
CA LEU A 182 -13.69 -14.48 -11.24
C LEU A 182 -13.53 -15.78 -10.44
N ALA A 183 -13.55 -16.91 -11.12
CA ALA A 183 -13.30 -18.21 -10.49
C ALA A 183 -11.85 -18.32 -9.99
N ALA A 184 -10.87 -17.85 -10.76
CA ALA A 184 -9.47 -17.79 -10.35
C ALA A 184 -9.28 -16.85 -9.16
N LEU A 185 -9.92 -15.69 -9.16
CA LEU A 185 -9.90 -14.76 -8.01
C LEU A 185 -10.51 -15.44 -6.78
N GLY A 186 -11.68 -16.05 -6.90
CA GLY A 186 -12.33 -16.80 -5.83
C GLY A 186 -11.47 -17.97 -5.33
N LEU A 187 -10.84 -18.70 -6.24
CA LEU A 187 -9.92 -19.80 -5.91
C LEU A 187 -8.68 -19.28 -5.18
N VAL A 188 -8.06 -18.20 -5.64
CA VAL A 188 -6.89 -17.57 -4.97
C VAL A 188 -7.27 -17.13 -3.57
N LEU A 189 -8.47 -16.59 -3.36
CA LEU A 189 -8.97 -16.20 -2.06
C LEU A 189 -9.23 -17.41 -1.15
N LEU A 190 -9.86 -18.46 -1.68
CA LEU A 190 -10.10 -19.71 -0.95
C LEU A 190 -8.79 -20.42 -0.61
N VAL A 191 -7.86 -20.49 -1.56
CA VAL A 191 -6.53 -21.07 -1.34
C VAL A 191 -5.74 -20.23 -0.35
N GLY A 192 -5.75 -18.91 -0.47
CA GLY A 192 -5.12 -18.01 0.50
C GLY A 192 -5.69 -18.18 1.91
N LEU A 193 -7.00 -18.27 2.04
CA LEU A 193 -7.68 -18.53 3.31
C LEU A 193 -7.37 -19.95 3.83
N ALA A 194 -7.44 -20.97 2.99
CA ALA A 194 -7.13 -22.36 3.35
C ALA A 194 -5.65 -22.52 3.76
N VAL A 195 -4.74 -21.87 3.03
CA VAL A 195 -3.32 -21.79 3.38
C VAL A 195 -3.15 -21.06 4.72
N ALA A 196 -3.79 -19.93 4.94
CA ALA A 196 -3.74 -19.21 6.21
C ALA A 196 -4.26 -20.06 7.40
N VAL A 197 -5.32 -20.84 7.18
CA VAL A 197 -5.92 -21.70 8.20
C VAL A 197 -5.10 -22.98 8.42
N TRP A 198 -4.70 -23.66 7.35
CA TRP A 198 -3.98 -24.93 7.45
C TRP A 198 -2.53 -24.76 7.90
N PHE A 199 -1.84 -23.76 7.38
CA PHE A 199 -0.46 -23.47 7.77
C PHE A 199 -0.33 -22.78 9.12
N ARG A 200 -1.45 -22.46 9.79
CA ARG A 200 -1.47 -21.85 11.13
C ARG A 200 -0.56 -22.59 12.13
N ALA A 201 -0.50 -23.91 12.07
CA ALA A 201 0.35 -24.72 12.97
C ALA A 201 1.77 -24.95 12.40
N ALA A 202 1.91 -25.26 11.12
CA ALA A 202 3.20 -25.56 10.50
C ALA A 202 4.03 -24.31 10.16
N LEU A 203 3.38 -23.19 9.79
CA LEU A 203 4.05 -21.89 9.56
C LEU A 203 4.58 -21.26 10.85
N SER A 204 3.99 -21.56 12.00
CA SER A 204 4.37 -20.96 13.28
C SER A 204 5.83 -21.26 13.69
N THR A 205 6.38 -22.39 13.26
CA THR A 205 7.74 -22.80 13.56
C THR A 205 8.78 -22.36 12.52
N ARG A 206 8.43 -22.38 11.24
CA ARG A 206 9.34 -22.10 10.13
C ARG A 206 9.32 -20.64 9.65
N PHE A 207 8.17 -19.95 9.80
CA PHE A 207 8.00 -18.54 9.43
C PHE A 207 7.50 -17.72 10.62
N ALA A 208 8.37 -17.54 11.60
CA ALA A 208 8.06 -16.81 12.82
C ALA A 208 7.56 -15.36 12.55
N TRP A 209 7.97 -14.72 11.43
CA TRP A 209 7.48 -13.41 11.02
C TRP A 209 5.99 -13.40 10.66
N LEU A 210 5.44 -14.53 10.15
CA LEU A 210 4.02 -14.62 9.80
C LEU A 210 3.13 -14.68 11.05
N ARG A 211 3.59 -15.35 12.10
CA ARG A 211 2.93 -15.31 13.41
C ARG A 211 2.91 -13.89 13.98
N GLU A 212 4.03 -13.18 13.88
CA GLU A 212 4.11 -11.79 14.30
C GLU A 212 3.19 -10.88 13.46
N ALA A 213 3.09 -11.10 12.15
CA ALA A 213 2.14 -10.39 11.30
C ALA A 213 0.68 -10.60 11.74
N TRP A 214 0.34 -11.85 12.11
CA TRP A 214 -0.97 -12.15 12.69
C TRP A 214 -1.20 -11.42 14.00
N HIS A 215 -0.22 -11.37 14.89
CA HIS A 215 -0.31 -10.60 16.13
C HIS A 215 -0.54 -9.11 15.87
N CYS A 216 0.12 -8.52 14.88
CA CYS A 216 -0.18 -7.14 14.48
C CYS A 216 -1.67 -6.94 14.16
N LEU A 217 -2.31 -7.88 13.44
CA LEU A 217 -3.72 -7.80 13.09
C LEU A 217 -4.66 -7.95 14.30
N THR A 218 -4.22 -8.56 15.39
CA THR A 218 -5.00 -8.63 16.64
C THR A 218 -4.90 -7.34 17.48
N VAL A 219 -3.93 -6.46 17.19
CA VAL A 219 -3.76 -5.18 17.89
C VAL A 219 -4.78 -4.18 17.38
N ARG A 220 -5.76 -3.83 18.21
CA ARG A 220 -6.82 -2.83 17.91
C ARG A 220 -7.45 -3.04 16.53
N PRO A 221 -8.10 -4.17 16.26
CA PRO A 221 -8.56 -4.55 14.92
C PRO A 221 -9.51 -3.53 14.29
N LEU A 222 -10.42 -2.97 15.04
CA LEU A 222 -11.35 -1.94 14.53
C LEU A 222 -10.62 -0.67 14.08
N VAL A 223 -9.54 -0.29 14.76
CA VAL A 223 -8.79 0.93 14.43
C VAL A 223 -8.05 0.75 13.11
N TRP A 224 -7.23 -0.28 12.96
CA TRP A 224 -6.49 -0.46 11.71
C TRP A 224 -7.41 -0.78 10.53
N PHE A 225 -8.50 -1.52 10.77
CA PHE A 225 -9.48 -1.82 9.72
C PHE A 225 -10.16 -0.53 9.23
N SER A 226 -10.67 0.32 10.14
CA SER A 226 -11.30 1.60 9.77
C SER A 226 -10.32 2.52 9.04
N LEU A 227 -9.08 2.66 9.52
CA LEU A 227 -8.05 3.46 8.86
C LEU A 227 -7.76 2.97 7.44
N THR A 228 -7.65 1.65 7.26
CA THR A 228 -7.35 1.03 5.97
C THR A 228 -8.53 1.15 5.01
N LEU A 229 -9.74 0.85 5.49
CA LEU A 229 -10.95 0.92 4.67
C LEU A 229 -11.21 2.36 4.20
N THR A 230 -11.11 3.33 5.10
CA THR A 230 -11.25 4.75 4.77
C THR A 230 -10.20 5.21 3.77
N ALA A 231 -8.94 4.76 3.91
CA ALA A 231 -7.87 5.09 2.99
C ALA A 231 -8.14 4.54 1.57
N TRP A 232 -8.61 3.30 1.44
CA TRP A 232 -8.94 2.69 0.15
C TRP A 232 -10.24 3.25 -0.45
N ALA A 233 -11.28 3.48 0.37
CA ALA A 233 -12.51 4.12 -0.06
C ALA A 233 -12.24 5.55 -0.55
N GLY A 234 -11.37 6.31 0.12
CA GLY A 234 -10.94 7.64 -0.31
C GLY A 234 -10.28 7.62 -1.69
N GLN A 235 -9.49 6.59 -2.02
CA GLN A 235 -8.96 6.42 -3.37
C GLN A 235 -10.05 6.05 -4.39
N GLY A 236 -11.08 5.31 -3.99
CA GLY A 236 -12.27 5.08 -4.80
C GLY A 236 -13.02 6.37 -5.11
N VAL A 237 -13.19 7.26 -4.11
CA VAL A 237 -13.76 8.60 -4.31
C VAL A 237 -12.90 9.43 -5.26
N ALA A 238 -11.56 9.39 -5.10
CA ALA A 238 -10.64 10.07 -6.01
C ALA A 238 -10.79 9.57 -7.45
N ALA A 239 -10.94 8.26 -7.65
CA ALA A 239 -11.21 7.66 -8.96
C ALA A 239 -12.54 8.16 -9.54
N TRP A 240 -13.57 8.28 -8.74
CA TRP A 240 -14.86 8.81 -9.16
C TRP A 240 -14.79 10.29 -9.57
N LEU A 241 -14.06 11.12 -8.81
CA LEU A 241 -13.85 12.52 -9.19
C LEU A 241 -13.15 12.65 -10.54
N VAL A 242 -12.13 11.82 -10.81
CA VAL A 242 -11.43 11.79 -12.10
C VAL A 242 -12.37 11.33 -13.24
N CYS A 243 -13.19 10.31 -13.01
CA CYS A 243 -14.19 9.86 -13.98
C CYS A 243 -15.15 11.00 -14.35
N ARG A 244 -15.71 11.69 -13.36
CA ARG A 244 -16.62 12.82 -13.59
C ARG A 244 -15.96 13.97 -14.33
N GLU A 245 -14.71 14.31 -13.99
CA GLU A 245 -13.94 15.36 -14.64
C GLU A 245 -13.71 15.08 -16.13
N LEU A 246 -13.62 13.80 -16.50
CA LEU A 246 -13.44 13.36 -17.88
C LEU A 246 -14.76 12.96 -18.56
N GLY A 247 -15.92 13.28 -17.96
CA GLY A 247 -17.24 13.05 -18.55
C GLY A 247 -17.67 11.58 -18.57
N VAL A 248 -17.08 10.71 -17.72
CA VAL A 248 -17.53 9.32 -17.59
C VAL A 248 -18.66 9.27 -16.55
N ASP A 249 -19.85 8.94 -17.00
CA ASP A 249 -21.03 8.77 -16.14
C ASP A 249 -21.01 7.38 -15.50
N ILE A 250 -20.50 7.32 -14.28
CA ILE A 250 -20.38 6.10 -13.48
C ILE A 250 -20.68 6.40 -12.00
N THR A 251 -21.37 5.49 -11.32
CA THR A 251 -21.66 5.69 -9.89
C THR A 251 -20.40 5.55 -9.04
N LEU A 252 -20.34 6.26 -7.93
CA LEU A 252 -19.25 6.16 -6.94
C LEU A 252 -18.99 4.71 -6.52
N VAL A 253 -20.05 3.96 -6.27
CA VAL A 253 -19.98 2.58 -5.78
C VAL A 253 -19.37 1.68 -6.85
N THR A 254 -19.78 1.82 -8.11
CA THR A 254 -19.27 1.01 -9.23
C THR A 254 -17.80 1.30 -9.51
N VAL A 255 -17.39 2.56 -9.60
CA VAL A 255 -15.98 2.89 -9.89
C VAL A 255 -15.06 2.53 -8.72
N THR A 256 -15.52 2.65 -7.47
CA THR A 256 -14.77 2.18 -6.31
C THR A 256 -14.54 0.66 -6.39
N GLY A 257 -15.57 -0.10 -6.80
CA GLY A 257 -15.46 -1.54 -7.05
C GLY A 257 -14.49 -1.85 -8.20
N PHE A 258 -14.56 -1.14 -9.31
CA PHE A 258 -13.65 -1.31 -10.44
C PHE A 258 -12.19 -1.03 -10.05
N TYR A 259 -11.97 0.06 -9.32
CA TYR A 259 -10.65 0.41 -8.81
C TYR A 259 -10.11 -0.68 -7.88
N ALA A 260 -10.92 -1.19 -6.95
CA ALA A 260 -10.53 -2.25 -6.03
C ALA A 260 -10.20 -3.56 -6.77
N VAL A 261 -11.04 -3.98 -7.73
CA VAL A 261 -10.77 -5.15 -8.60
C VAL A 261 -9.46 -4.98 -9.36
N ALA A 262 -9.22 -3.80 -9.95
CA ALA A 262 -7.99 -3.51 -10.67
C ALA A 262 -6.76 -3.56 -9.76
N MET A 263 -6.86 -3.05 -8.53
CA MET A 263 -5.76 -3.10 -7.54
C MET A 263 -5.43 -4.53 -7.12
N VAL A 264 -6.44 -5.38 -6.90
CA VAL A 264 -6.23 -6.80 -6.60
C VAL A 264 -5.61 -7.52 -7.80
N ALA A 265 -6.11 -7.30 -9.01
CA ALA A 265 -5.55 -7.88 -10.23
C ALA A 265 -4.09 -7.46 -10.46
N GLY A 266 -3.78 -6.17 -10.23
CA GLY A 266 -2.41 -5.67 -10.29
C GLY A 266 -1.49 -6.34 -9.26
N ALA A 267 -1.96 -6.54 -8.03
CA ALA A 267 -1.20 -7.26 -7.01
C ALA A 267 -0.93 -8.73 -7.40
N LEU A 268 -1.90 -9.39 -8.02
CA LEU A 268 -1.77 -10.79 -8.52
C LEU A 268 -0.84 -10.91 -9.73
N SER A 269 -0.66 -9.84 -10.52
CA SER A 269 0.24 -9.86 -11.68
C SER A 269 1.71 -10.03 -11.31
N ALA A 270 2.07 -9.88 -10.02
CA ALA A 270 3.43 -9.90 -9.48
C ALA A 270 4.38 -8.86 -10.12
N LEU A 271 3.87 -7.96 -10.96
CA LEU A 271 4.63 -6.88 -11.56
C LEU A 271 4.95 -5.80 -10.51
N PRO A 272 6.08 -5.08 -10.64
CA PRO A 272 6.42 -3.98 -9.74
C PRO A 272 5.27 -2.97 -9.62
N ALA A 273 4.81 -2.71 -8.41
CA ALA A 273 3.67 -1.81 -8.11
C ALA A 273 2.36 -2.16 -8.85
N GLY A 274 2.21 -3.38 -9.38
CA GLY A 274 1.06 -3.78 -10.21
C GLY A 274 0.98 -3.09 -11.56
N LEU A 275 2.11 -2.53 -12.06
CA LEU A 275 2.17 -1.79 -13.33
C LEU A 275 1.76 -2.69 -14.51
N GLY A 276 0.93 -2.17 -15.39
CA GLY A 276 0.35 -2.91 -16.51
C GLY A 276 -0.93 -3.67 -16.12
N GLY A 277 -0.89 -4.49 -15.07
CA GLY A 277 -2.04 -5.27 -14.62
C GLY A 277 -3.20 -4.42 -14.09
N THR A 278 -2.91 -3.48 -13.19
CA THR A 278 -3.92 -2.54 -12.68
C THR A 278 -4.49 -1.69 -13.80
N GLU A 279 -3.63 -1.16 -14.67
CA GLU A 279 -4.01 -0.29 -15.77
C GLU A 279 -4.91 -1.00 -16.79
N ALA A 280 -4.52 -2.20 -17.19
CA ALA A 280 -5.29 -2.99 -18.16
C ALA A 280 -6.68 -3.34 -17.63
N VAL A 281 -6.78 -3.76 -16.37
CA VAL A 281 -8.06 -4.13 -15.76
C VAL A 281 -8.95 -2.90 -15.56
N LEU A 282 -8.40 -1.79 -15.03
CA LEU A 282 -9.20 -0.59 -14.80
C LEU A 282 -9.72 0.03 -16.11
N ALA A 283 -8.84 0.18 -17.11
CA ALA A 283 -9.23 0.69 -18.42
C ALA A 283 -10.25 -0.25 -19.10
N GLY A 284 -10.05 -1.57 -19.02
CA GLY A 284 -10.98 -2.55 -19.55
C GLY A 284 -12.37 -2.49 -18.91
N LEU A 285 -12.45 -2.36 -17.58
CA LEU A 285 -13.71 -2.22 -16.84
C LEU A 285 -14.45 -0.92 -17.20
N LEU A 286 -13.72 0.21 -17.30
CA LEU A 286 -14.30 1.48 -17.69
C LEU A 286 -14.80 1.44 -19.14
N ALA A 287 -14.06 0.82 -20.07
CA ALA A 287 -14.50 0.63 -21.45
C ALA A 287 -15.72 -0.29 -21.55
N ALA A 288 -15.76 -1.38 -20.77
CA ALA A 288 -16.92 -2.27 -20.68
C ALA A 288 -18.15 -1.56 -20.09
N HIS A 289 -17.95 -0.56 -19.23
CA HIS A 289 -19.03 0.28 -18.70
C HIS A 289 -19.55 1.30 -19.73
N GLY A 290 -18.88 1.46 -20.87
CA GLY A 290 -19.30 2.36 -21.95
C GLY A 290 -18.41 3.60 -22.14
N ALA A 291 -17.32 3.74 -21.40
CA ALA A 291 -16.37 4.82 -21.66
C ALA A 291 -15.61 4.56 -22.96
N ALA A 292 -15.41 5.63 -23.77
CA ALA A 292 -14.56 5.52 -24.95
C ALA A 292 -13.15 5.04 -24.57
N PRO A 293 -12.50 4.16 -25.35
CA PRO A 293 -11.20 3.56 -24.97
C PRO A 293 -10.13 4.59 -24.60
N GLY A 294 -10.03 5.70 -25.34
CA GLY A 294 -9.10 6.79 -25.02
C GLY A 294 -9.41 7.49 -23.69
N THR A 295 -10.71 7.69 -23.38
CA THR A 295 -11.14 8.26 -22.10
C THR A 295 -10.87 7.30 -20.95
N ALA A 296 -11.19 6.00 -21.11
CA ALA A 296 -10.91 4.97 -20.11
C ALA A 296 -9.41 4.88 -19.77
N LEU A 297 -8.55 4.98 -20.78
CA LEU A 297 -7.10 5.03 -20.59
C LEU A 297 -6.68 6.32 -19.87
N SER A 298 -7.19 7.47 -20.28
CA SER A 298 -6.89 8.77 -19.65
C SER A 298 -7.27 8.78 -18.17
N VAL A 299 -8.49 8.31 -17.84
CA VAL A 299 -8.94 8.14 -16.44
C VAL A 299 -7.96 7.26 -15.65
N THR A 300 -7.62 6.11 -16.22
CA THR A 300 -6.72 5.14 -15.58
C THR A 300 -5.35 5.76 -15.29
N VAL A 301 -4.78 6.46 -16.26
CA VAL A 301 -3.48 7.14 -16.11
C VAL A 301 -3.52 8.19 -15.00
N LEU A 302 -4.55 9.06 -15.02
CA LEU A 302 -4.68 10.10 -13.98
C LEU A 302 -4.83 9.50 -12.58
N ILE A 303 -5.62 8.43 -12.44
CA ILE A 303 -5.76 7.71 -11.17
C ILE A 303 -4.41 7.15 -10.72
N ARG A 304 -3.62 6.56 -11.63
CA ARG A 304 -2.30 6.02 -11.29
C ARG A 304 -1.29 7.10 -10.95
N LEU A 305 -1.35 8.24 -11.60
CA LEU A 305 -0.52 9.39 -11.24
C LEU A 305 -0.82 9.86 -9.81
N LEU A 306 -2.09 9.91 -9.42
CA LEU A 306 -2.52 10.33 -8.09
C LEU A 306 -2.25 9.27 -7.01
N THR A 307 -2.41 7.98 -7.32
CA THR A 307 -2.36 6.91 -6.31
C THR A 307 -0.99 6.25 -6.20
N LEU A 308 -0.24 6.10 -7.27
CA LEU A 308 1.08 5.48 -7.29
C LEU A 308 2.20 6.51 -7.40
N TRP A 309 2.21 7.29 -8.49
CA TRP A 309 3.34 8.17 -8.79
C TRP A 309 3.47 9.34 -7.82
N LEU A 310 2.35 9.88 -7.33
CA LEU A 310 2.34 10.88 -6.26
C LEU A 310 2.97 10.30 -4.98
N ALA A 311 2.61 9.06 -4.60
CA ALA A 311 3.19 8.39 -3.43
C ALA A 311 4.70 8.19 -3.58
N VAL A 312 5.14 7.71 -4.75
CA VAL A 312 6.58 7.50 -5.06
C VAL A 312 7.34 8.83 -5.02
N GLY A 313 6.81 9.87 -5.66
CA GLY A 313 7.43 11.21 -5.68
C GLY A 313 7.60 11.78 -4.28
N ILE A 314 6.54 11.75 -3.47
CA ILE A 314 6.60 12.17 -2.06
C ILE A 314 7.59 11.29 -1.28
N GLY A 315 7.60 9.99 -1.54
CA GLY A 315 8.52 9.05 -0.91
C GLY A 315 9.98 9.40 -1.18
N VAL A 316 10.32 9.68 -2.44
CA VAL A 316 11.68 10.10 -2.85
C VAL A 316 12.09 11.41 -2.17
N VAL A 317 11.24 12.43 -2.24
CA VAL A 317 11.51 13.73 -1.60
C VAL A 317 11.73 13.56 -0.10
N THR A 318 10.85 12.81 0.56
CA THR A 318 10.92 12.58 2.01
C THR A 318 12.15 11.75 2.40
N LEU A 319 12.55 10.78 1.56
CA LEU A 319 13.75 9.97 1.75
C LEU A 319 15.02 10.83 1.64
N LEU A 320 15.12 11.64 0.60
CA LEU A 320 16.26 12.54 0.38
C LEU A 320 16.38 13.58 1.51
N TYR A 321 15.27 14.17 1.92
CA TYR A 321 15.22 15.09 3.07
C TYR A 321 15.69 14.40 4.36
N SER A 322 15.24 13.18 4.62
CA SER A 322 15.66 12.41 5.79
C SER A 322 17.14 12.04 5.76
N ALA A 323 17.70 11.78 4.58
CA ALA A 323 19.12 11.51 4.40
C ALA A 323 19.98 12.76 4.63
N ALA A 324 19.53 13.94 4.16
CA ALA A 324 20.21 15.21 4.34
C ALA A 324 20.31 15.58 5.83
N ILE A 325 19.21 15.49 6.59
CA ILE A 325 19.20 15.77 8.03
C ILE A 325 20.16 14.85 8.79
N ARG A 326 20.22 13.56 8.44
CA ARG A 326 21.17 12.63 9.08
C ARG A 326 22.61 13.04 8.86
N LYS A 327 22.94 13.52 7.67
CA LYS A 327 24.28 14.00 7.34
C LYS A 327 24.67 15.24 8.15
N GLU A 328 23.73 16.16 8.35
CA GLU A 328 23.97 17.37 9.17
C GLU A 328 24.19 17.04 10.66
N ILE A 329 23.42 16.08 11.21
CA ILE A 329 23.57 15.63 12.60
C ILE A 329 24.87 14.85 12.80
N SER A 330 25.34 14.13 11.78
CA SER A 330 26.61 13.38 11.83
C SER A 330 27.86 14.27 11.67
N LEU A 331 27.72 15.51 11.21
CA LEU A 331 28.81 16.49 11.04
C LEU A 331 28.93 17.46 12.23
N ARG A 332 28.03 17.42 13.19
CA ARG A 332 28.08 18.17 14.45
C ARG A 332 28.45 17.25 15.61
#